data_636f0895d0fee821a1dc76b057b15761
#
_entry.id   636f0895d0fee821a1dc76b057b15761
#
_cell.length_a   1.000
_cell.length_b   1.000
_cell.length_c   1.000
_cell.angle_alpha   90.00
_cell.angle_beta   90.00
_cell.angle_gamma   90.00
#
_symmetry.space_group_name_H-M   'P 1'
#
loop_
_entity.id
_entity.type
_entity.pdbx_description
1 polymer ?
#
loop_
_entity_poly.entity_id
_entity_poly.type
_entity_poly.pdbx_seq_one_letter_code
_entity_poly.pdbx_strand_id
1 'polypeptide(L)'
;MSKLRERIYKDFKMEELGYDFMGYEFSSKRELSTHHILPRHSGGQTKKNNLCVLNRFTSHNYIHLIEDTDYKVFLELSKYLLEQVSKGEIGREQLLRINDALEFFEFKFRNEEDRHGELLIRPEYKKRIILTKE
;
A
#
# COMPACT_ATOMS: atom_id res chain seq x y z
N MET A 1 9.02 -15.17 9.37
CA MET A 1 8.01 -14.13 9.11
C MET A 1 8.03 -13.08 10.21
N SER A 2 7.79 -11.83 9.84
CA SER A 2 7.77 -10.74 10.81
C SER A 2 6.57 -10.85 11.76
N LYS A 3 6.83 -10.79 13.06
CA LYS A 3 5.77 -10.78 14.07
C LYS A 3 4.90 -9.52 13.94
N LEU A 4 5.51 -8.38 13.54
CA LEU A 4 4.77 -7.14 13.33
C LEU A 4 3.81 -7.25 12.15
N ARG A 5 4.23 -7.89 11.05
CA ARG A 5 3.34 -8.11 9.92
C ARG A 5 2.13 -8.94 10.32
N GLU A 6 2.34 -10.02 11.05
CA GLU A 6 1.25 -10.89 11.52
C GLU A 6 0.30 -10.14 12.46
N ARG A 7 0.84 -9.30 13.34
CA ARG A 7 0.03 -8.51 14.26
C ARG A 7 -0.83 -7.48 13.52
N ILE A 8 -0.24 -6.77 12.56
CA ILE A 8 -0.97 -5.78 11.75
C ILE A 8 -2.05 -6.48 10.93
N TYR A 9 -1.70 -7.60 10.30
CA TYR A 9 -2.65 -8.39 9.52
C TYR A 9 -3.89 -8.74 10.34
N LYS A 10 -3.69 -9.19 11.57
CA LYS A 10 -4.77 -9.55 12.49
C LYS A 10 -5.54 -8.33 12.99
N ASP A 11 -4.83 -7.32 13.46
CA ASP A 11 -5.44 -6.12 14.07
C ASP A 11 -6.31 -5.36 13.07
N PHE A 12 -5.92 -5.33 11.81
CA PHE A 12 -6.65 -4.63 10.75
C PHE A 12 -7.62 -5.53 10.00
N LYS A 13 -7.82 -6.76 10.46
CA LYS A 13 -8.78 -7.73 9.89
C LYS A 13 -8.59 -7.96 8.39
N MET A 14 -7.33 -8.03 7.96
CA MET A 14 -7.00 -8.14 6.54
C MET A 14 -7.48 -9.46 5.93
N GLU A 15 -7.56 -10.52 6.72
CA GLU A 15 -8.08 -11.80 6.23
C GLU A 15 -9.54 -11.67 5.77
N GLU A 16 -10.36 -10.99 6.55
CA GLU A 16 -11.77 -10.76 6.22
C GLU A 16 -11.92 -9.76 5.08
N LEU A 17 -11.07 -8.74 5.05
CA LEU A 17 -11.12 -7.72 3.99
C LEU A 17 -10.67 -8.26 2.64
N GLY A 18 -9.60 -9.05 2.60
CA GLY A 18 -9.05 -9.59 1.37
C GLY A 18 -8.27 -8.58 0.53
N TYR A 19 -7.98 -7.41 1.07
CA TYR A 19 -7.19 -6.36 0.40
C TYR A 19 -6.30 -5.64 1.42
N ASP A 20 -5.29 -4.95 0.89
CA ASP A 20 -4.28 -4.29 1.72
C ASP A 20 -4.66 -2.83 2.05
N PHE A 21 -3.72 -2.09 2.65
CA PHE A 21 -3.92 -0.70 3.07
C PHE A 21 -4.16 0.27 1.91
N MET A 22 -3.87 -0.14 0.68
CA MET A 22 -4.13 0.67 -0.52
C MET A 22 -5.31 0.13 -1.34
N GLY A 23 -5.96 -0.93 -0.87
CA GLY A 23 -7.14 -1.49 -1.51
C GLY A 23 -6.86 -2.56 -2.55
N TYR A 24 -5.62 -3.00 -2.72
CA TYR A 24 -5.29 -4.07 -3.65
C TYR A 24 -5.47 -5.42 -3.01
N GLU A 25 -6.10 -6.34 -3.75
CA GLU A 25 -6.36 -7.68 -3.25
C GLU A 25 -5.08 -8.51 -3.15
N PHE A 26 -5.15 -9.53 -2.32
CA PHE A 26 -4.10 -10.54 -2.19
C PHE A 26 -4.77 -11.90 -2.00
N SER A 27 -4.07 -12.95 -2.41
CA SER A 27 -4.57 -14.34 -2.30
C SER A 27 -3.92 -15.06 -1.13
N SER A 28 -2.75 -14.61 -0.70
CA SER A 28 -1.96 -15.28 0.32
C SER A 28 -1.12 -14.27 1.11
N LYS A 29 -0.87 -14.55 2.37
CA LYS A 29 0.03 -13.74 3.21
C LYS A 29 1.43 -13.60 2.62
N ARG A 30 1.86 -14.54 1.77
CA ARG A 30 3.16 -14.49 1.10
C ARG A 30 3.31 -13.28 0.20
N GLU A 31 2.19 -12.74 -0.29
CA GLU A 31 2.16 -11.59 -1.18
C GLU A 31 2.30 -10.27 -0.41
N LEU A 32 2.27 -10.34 0.91
CA LEU A 32 2.25 -9.17 1.76
C LEU A 32 3.62 -8.87 2.36
N SER A 33 3.94 -7.59 2.47
CA SER A 33 5.16 -7.11 3.12
C SER A 33 4.85 -5.88 3.94
N THR A 34 5.68 -5.63 4.96
CA THR A 34 5.58 -4.42 5.76
C THR A 34 6.21 -3.25 5.01
N HIS A 35 5.61 -2.09 5.15
CA HIS A 35 6.10 -0.84 4.58
C HIS A 35 6.27 0.19 5.69
N HIS A 36 7.46 0.81 5.76
CA HIS A 36 7.71 1.94 6.65
C HIS A 36 7.06 3.17 6.01
N ILE A 37 6.01 3.69 6.62
CA ILE A 37 5.26 4.81 6.06
C ILE A 37 6.15 6.06 6.03
N LEU A 38 6.79 6.39 7.16
CA LEU A 38 7.88 7.32 7.16
C LEU A 38 9.16 6.51 6.91
N PRO A 39 9.91 6.78 5.81
CA PRO A 39 11.08 5.98 5.46
C PRO A 39 12.16 6.02 6.54
N ARG A 40 12.90 4.92 6.68
CA ARG A 40 13.98 4.83 7.67
C ARG A 40 15.05 5.90 7.45
N HIS A 41 15.38 6.21 6.20
CA HIS A 41 16.36 7.26 5.87
C HIS A 41 15.89 8.67 6.26
N SER A 42 14.61 8.84 6.54
CA SER A 42 14.01 10.10 7.01
C SER A 42 13.66 10.07 8.50
N GLY A 43 14.21 9.10 9.24
CA GLY A 43 13.99 8.99 10.68
C GLY A 43 12.84 8.08 11.10
N GLY A 44 12.21 7.40 10.15
CA GLY A 44 11.12 6.48 10.45
C GLY A 44 11.59 5.26 11.23
N GLN A 45 10.83 4.88 12.25
CA GLN A 45 11.14 3.76 13.11
C GLN A 45 10.37 2.50 12.72
N THR A 46 10.92 1.34 13.07
CA THR A 46 10.25 0.05 12.87
C THR A 46 9.33 -0.19 14.06
N LYS A 47 8.24 0.55 14.10
CA LYS A 47 7.21 0.46 15.14
C LYS A 47 5.83 0.35 14.48
N LYS A 48 4.91 -0.30 15.18
CA LYS A 48 3.55 -0.52 14.70
C LYS A 48 2.86 0.76 14.22
N ASN A 49 3.12 1.89 14.86
CA ASN A 49 2.53 3.17 14.48
C ASN A 49 3.11 3.78 13.20
N ASN A 50 4.15 3.17 12.64
CA ASN A 50 4.78 3.62 11.38
C ASN A 50 4.80 2.53 10.31
N LEU A 51 4.06 1.46 10.50
CA LEU A 51 4.04 0.33 9.56
C LEU A 51 2.65 0.08 9.03
N CYS A 52 2.57 -0.21 7.74
CA CYS A 52 1.39 -0.80 7.14
C CYS A 52 1.80 -2.05 6.37
N VAL A 53 0.82 -2.80 5.89
CA VAL A 53 1.07 -4.04 5.16
C VAL A 53 0.49 -3.91 3.76
N LEU A 54 1.33 -4.12 2.75
CA LEU A 54 1.00 -3.92 1.35
C LEU A 54 1.31 -5.15 0.53
N ASN A 55 0.58 -5.34 -0.57
CA ASN A 55 0.89 -6.36 -1.55
C ASN A 55 2.21 -6.00 -2.23
N ARG A 56 3.21 -6.87 -2.13
CA ARG A 56 4.56 -6.63 -2.65
C ARG A 56 4.63 -6.56 -4.17
N PHE A 57 3.62 -7.05 -4.86
CA PHE A 57 3.60 -7.10 -6.32
C PHE A 57 2.81 -5.96 -6.95
N THR A 58 2.19 -5.12 -6.15
CA THR A 58 1.41 -3.96 -6.61
C THR A 58 1.64 -2.76 -5.71
N SER A 59 0.91 -2.65 -4.62
CA SER A 59 0.91 -1.47 -3.73
C SER A 59 2.29 -1.05 -3.27
N HIS A 60 3.10 -1.99 -2.81
CA HIS A 60 4.44 -1.68 -2.31
C HIS A 60 5.35 -1.14 -3.41
N ASN A 61 5.21 -1.66 -4.62
CA ASN A 61 5.96 -1.16 -5.78
C ASN A 61 5.45 0.23 -6.18
N TYR A 62 4.13 0.44 -6.19
CA TYR A 62 3.58 1.77 -6.47
C TYR A 62 4.13 2.82 -5.53
N ILE A 63 4.11 2.57 -4.23
CA ILE A 63 4.51 3.57 -3.24
C ILE A 63 5.97 3.97 -3.42
N HIS A 64 6.87 3.02 -3.73
CA HIS A 64 8.27 3.31 -3.97
C HIS A 64 8.51 4.02 -5.30
N LEU A 65 7.79 3.64 -6.35
CA LEU A 65 7.87 4.34 -7.63
C LEU A 65 7.39 5.79 -7.51
N ILE A 66 6.34 6.02 -6.73
CA ILE A 66 5.82 7.36 -6.49
C ILE A 66 6.81 8.16 -5.63
N GLU A 67 7.41 7.54 -4.63
CA GLU A 67 8.44 8.19 -3.81
C GLU A 67 9.56 8.74 -4.69
N ASP A 68 10.00 7.96 -5.68
CA ASP A 68 11.10 8.34 -6.57
C ASP A 68 10.68 9.34 -7.66
N THR A 69 9.40 9.38 -8.02
CA THR A 69 8.90 10.16 -9.14
C THR A 69 8.23 11.47 -8.72
N ASP A 70 7.45 11.44 -7.67
CA ASP A 70 6.68 12.60 -7.17
C ASP A 70 6.58 12.52 -5.65
N TYR A 71 7.56 13.10 -5.01
CA TYR A 71 7.67 13.04 -3.55
C TYR A 71 6.50 13.72 -2.84
N LYS A 72 5.91 14.73 -3.47
CA LYS A 72 4.75 15.43 -2.90
C LYS A 72 3.54 14.50 -2.79
N VAL A 73 3.26 13.74 -3.86
CA VAL A 73 2.18 12.75 -3.84
C VAL A 73 2.51 11.60 -2.88
N PHE A 74 3.78 11.20 -2.82
CA PHE A 74 4.22 10.21 -1.83
C PHE A 74 3.88 10.64 -0.41
N LEU A 75 4.10 11.91 -0.06
CA LEU A 75 3.76 12.43 1.26
C LEU A 75 2.25 12.44 1.51
N GLU A 76 1.45 12.73 0.49
CA GLU A 76 -0.01 12.66 0.60
C GLU A 76 -0.47 11.22 0.88
N LEU A 77 0.06 10.25 0.13
CA LEU A 77 -0.26 8.84 0.35
C LEU A 77 0.13 8.40 1.76
N SER A 78 1.33 8.81 2.18
CA SER A 78 1.84 8.50 3.53
C SER A 78 0.91 9.04 4.61
N LYS A 79 0.37 10.24 4.43
CA LYS A 79 -0.58 10.84 5.34
C LYS A 79 -1.82 9.95 5.51
N TYR A 80 -2.40 9.48 4.41
CA TYR A 80 -3.59 8.64 4.47
C TYR A 80 -3.32 7.27 5.06
N LEU A 81 -2.15 6.72 4.78
CA LEU A 81 -1.71 5.45 5.39
C LEU A 81 -1.55 5.61 6.91
N LEU A 82 -0.95 6.72 7.36
CA LEU A 82 -0.80 7.02 8.79
C LEU A 82 -2.16 7.22 9.47
N GLU A 83 -3.11 7.85 8.78
CA GLU A 83 -4.47 8.01 9.32
C GLU A 83 -5.12 6.65 9.57
N GLN A 84 -4.97 5.71 8.64
CA GLN A 84 -5.50 4.34 8.82
C GLN A 84 -4.85 3.64 10.01
N VAL A 85 -3.53 3.76 10.13
CA VAL A 85 -2.79 3.17 11.24
C VAL A 85 -3.25 3.78 12.57
N SER A 86 -3.40 5.11 12.61
CA SER A 86 -3.84 5.82 13.81
C SER A 86 -5.27 5.43 14.23
N LYS A 87 -6.16 5.25 13.26
CA LYS A 87 -7.54 4.83 13.53
C LYS A 87 -7.67 3.33 13.84
N GLY A 88 -6.66 2.54 13.52
CA GLY A 88 -6.70 1.10 13.72
C GLY A 88 -7.59 0.36 12.73
N GLU A 89 -7.85 0.95 11.57
CA GLU A 89 -8.68 0.32 10.53
C GLU A 89 -8.31 0.80 9.13
N ILE A 90 -8.55 -0.06 8.15
CA ILE A 90 -8.41 0.30 6.73
C ILE A 90 -9.72 0.96 6.33
N GLY A 91 -9.78 2.29 6.45
CA GLY A 91 -11.02 3.05 6.30
C GLY A 91 -11.35 3.41 4.87
N ARG A 92 -12.67 3.43 4.58
CA ARG A 92 -13.17 3.76 3.25
C ARG A 92 -12.74 5.17 2.80
N GLU A 93 -12.79 6.16 3.69
CA GLU A 93 -12.43 7.53 3.36
C GLU A 93 -10.98 7.64 2.91
N GLN A 94 -10.06 7.02 3.67
CA GLN A 94 -8.65 7.02 3.31
C GLN A 94 -8.41 6.25 2.01
N LEU A 95 -9.10 5.13 1.80
CA LEU A 95 -8.99 4.37 0.55
C LEU A 95 -9.45 5.19 -0.66
N LEU A 96 -10.50 5.99 -0.53
CA LEU A 96 -10.96 6.88 -1.61
C LEU A 96 -9.88 7.88 -1.99
N ARG A 97 -9.24 8.51 -1.00
CA ARG A 97 -8.19 9.49 -1.22
C ARG A 97 -6.93 8.86 -1.81
N ILE A 98 -6.57 7.68 -1.31
CA ILE A 98 -5.44 6.91 -1.86
C ILE A 98 -5.72 6.54 -3.32
N ASN A 99 -6.93 6.09 -3.62
CA ASN A 99 -7.32 5.73 -4.97
C ASN A 99 -7.22 6.93 -5.93
N ASP A 100 -7.70 8.10 -5.50
CA ASP A 100 -7.60 9.32 -6.30
C ASP A 100 -6.14 9.69 -6.58
N ALA A 101 -5.28 9.59 -5.58
CA ALA A 101 -3.87 9.90 -5.73
C ALA A 101 -3.14 8.90 -6.62
N LEU A 102 -3.57 7.63 -6.62
CA LEU A 102 -2.95 6.58 -7.42
C LEU A 102 -3.37 6.58 -8.88
N GLU A 103 -4.52 7.12 -9.21
CA GLU A 103 -5.12 6.98 -10.54
C GLU A 103 -4.17 7.31 -11.69
N PHE A 104 -3.48 8.43 -11.59
CA PHE A 104 -2.48 8.84 -12.59
C PHE A 104 -1.32 7.84 -12.67
N PHE A 105 -0.84 7.38 -11.53
CA PHE A 105 0.32 6.51 -11.46
C PHE A 105 0.00 5.08 -11.88
N GLU A 106 -1.21 4.63 -11.70
CA GLU A 106 -1.65 3.33 -12.19
C GLU A 106 -1.50 3.24 -13.71
N PHE A 107 -1.85 4.31 -14.40
CA PHE A 107 -1.66 4.39 -15.85
C PHE A 107 -0.18 4.48 -16.20
N LYS A 108 0.56 5.36 -15.51
CA LYS A 108 1.96 5.64 -15.80
C LYS A 108 2.86 4.41 -15.63
N PHE A 109 2.64 3.64 -14.58
CA PHE A 109 3.56 2.56 -14.21
C PHE A 109 3.13 1.17 -14.66
N ARG A 110 2.02 1.03 -15.36
CA ARG A 110 1.50 -0.29 -15.74
C ARG A 110 2.43 -1.13 -16.63
N ASN A 111 3.34 -0.48 -17.34
CA ASN A 111 4.28 -1.14 -18.24
C ASN A 111 5.73 -1.11 -17.73
N GLU A 112 5.95 -0.63 -16.50
CA GLU A 112 7.30 -0.58 -15.94
C GLU A 112 7.79 -1.98 -15.61
N GLU A 113 9.02 -2.26 -16.01
CA GLU A 113 9.67 -3.55 -15.83
C GLU A 113 10.88 -3.45 -14.93
N ASP A 114 11.21 -4.55 -14.24
CA ASP A 114 12.45 -4.66 -13.50
C ASP A 114 13.60 -5.03 -14.47
N ARG A 115 14.81 -5.19 -13.92
CA ARG A 115 15.99 -5.55 -14.73
C ARG A 115 15.91 -6.93 -15.41
N HIS A 116 14.93 -7.74 -15.02
CA HIS A 116 14.70 -9.08 -15.59
C HIS A 116 13.56 -9.09 -16.61
N GLY A 117 12.98 -7.93 -16.92
CA GLY A 117 11.88 -7.82 -17.86
C GLY A 117 10.51 -8.20 -17.27
N GLU A 118 10.41 -8.33 -15.96
CA GLU A 118 9.14 -8.60 -15.29
C GLU A 118 8.46 -7.31 -14.87
N LEU A 119 7.13 -7.28 -15.01
CA LEU A 119 6.35 -6.11 -14.64
C LEU A 119 6.46 -5.85 -13.12
N LEU A 120 6.77 -4.59 -12.77
CA LEU A 120 6.83 -4.17 -11.37
C LEU A 120 5.46 -4.16 -10.72
N ILE A 121 4.43 -3.84 -11.50
CA ILE A 121 3.04 -3.85 -11.07
C ILE A 121 2.34 -4.99 -11.77
N ARG A 122 2.07 -6.05 -11.06
CA ARG A 122 1.48 -7.25 -11.65
C ARG A 122 -0.03 -7.06 -11.86
N PRO A 123 -0.52 -7.17 -13.10
CA PRO A 123 -1.91 -6.85 -13.43
C PRO A 123 -2.94 -7.81 -12.87
N GLU A 124 -2.55 -9.01 -12.46
CA GLU A 124 -3.46 -9.98 -11.86
C GLU A 124 -3.93 -9.57 -10.45
N TYR A 125 -3.19 -8.68 -9.78
CA TYR A 125 -3.57 -8.18 -8.46
C TYR A 125 -4.31 -6.87 -8.61
N LYS A 126 -5.63 -6.92 -8.57
CA LYS A 126 -6.49 -5.76 -8.81
C LYS A 126 -6.96 -5.12 -7.51
N LYS A 127 -7.46 -3.91 -7.60
CA LYS A 127 -8.14 -3.28 -6.49
C LYS A 127 -9.45 -4.02 -6.22
N ARG A 128 -9.63 -4.46 -4.98
CA ARG A 128 -10.82 -5.19 -4.55
C ARG A 128 -12.04 -4.29 -4.44
N ILE A 129 -11.82 -3.06 -4.01
CA ILE A 129 -12.89 -2.12 -3.80
C ILE A 129 -13.00 -1.17 -4.98
N ILE A 130 -14.17 -1.10 -5.58
CA ILE A 130 -14.53 -0.04 -6.50
C ILE A 130 -15.14 1.05 -5.62
N LEU A 131 -14.36 2.10 -5.38
CA LEU A 131 -14.78 3.21 -4.54
C LEU A 131 -15.51 4.22 -5.42
N THR A 132 -16.82 4.23 -5.34
CA THR A 132 -17.63 5.22 -6.03
C THR A 132 -17.84 6.43 -5.10
N LYS A 133 -17.70 7.61 -5.66
CA LYS A 133 -18.02 8.85 -4.97
C LYS A 133 -19.51 9.11 -5.19
N GLU A 134 -20.29 8.81 -4.19
CA GLU A 134 -21.70 9.14 -4.22
C GLU A 134 -22.01 10.29 -3.29
#